data_e0123940d12c35cb1cf663b2b402718c
#
_entry.id   e0123940d12c35cb1cf663b2b402718c
#
_cell.length_a   1.000
_cell.length_b   1.000
_cell.length_c   1.000
_cell.angle_alpha   90.00
_cell.angle_beta   90.00
_cell.angle_gamma   90.00
#
_symmetry.space_group_name_H-M   'P 1'
#
loop_
_entity.id
_entity.type
_entity.pdbx_description
1 polymer ?
#
loop_
_entity_poly.entity_id
_entity_poly.type
_entity_poly.pdbx_seq_one_letter_code
_entity_poly.pdbx_strand_id
1 'polypeptide(L)'
;MDDRLSDLLDAFELRARVFQAGPLCGSASHGGEGNRGYIHLLQSGCLQVDVNGASHAFAEPTLIFFPTPLVHRLIPGSGACSVCASFEFGGALDNPLVRAIPGMFSLKLEDAPGLAGSLRLLFDEARDKHCGYQSVLDRLMEVAIIGLLRDLMDANRLKLGLLAGLADTRLARAINAMHKQPASDWTLERLAEQAGMSRARFAKHFHDIVGTTPLAYLTEWRIGLAKSLLSRGRSLEQTAFAVGYSGASTLSRAFRGFAGESPTAWLAGRKHSS
;
A
#
# COMPACT_ATOMS: atom_id res chain seq x y z
N MET A 1 -16.04 9.08 13.58
CA MET A 1 -14.84 9.21 12.72
C MET A 1 -15.05 8.25 11.57
N ASP A 2 -15.15 8.74 10.32
CA ASP A 2 -15.35 7.86 9.18
C ASP A 2 -14.09 7.01 8.98
N ASP A 3 -14.28 5.71 8.83
CA ASP A 3 -13.21 4.80 8.49
C ASP A 3 -12.78 5.04 7.03
N ARG A 4 -11.55 5.55 6.85
CA ARG A 4 -11.05 5.99 5.55
C ARG A 4 -10.14 4.96 4.87
N LEU A 5 -9.76 3.90 5.59
CA LEU A 5 -8.83 2.88 5.11
C LEU A 5 -9.48 1.52 4.86
N SER A 6 -10.58 1.17 5.57
CA SER A 6 -11.15 -0.18 5.48
C SER A 6 -11.58 -0.56 4.07
N ASP A 7 -12.35 0.29 3.37
CA ASP A 7 -12.78 -0.01 1.99
C ASP A 7 -11.57 -0.28 1.05
N LEU A 8 -10.47 0.40 1.30
CA LEU A 8 -9.26 0.29 0.53
C LEU A 8 -8.46 -0.97 0.89
N LEU A 9 -8.35 -1.30 2.18
CA LEU A 9 -7.69 -2.52 2.65
C LEU A 9 -8.48 -3.77 2.24
N ASP A 10 -9.82 -3.70 2.25
CA ASP A 10 -10.71 -4.78 1.78
C ASP A 10 -10.58 -5.00 0.25
N ALA A 11 -10.43 -3.91 -0.52
CA ALA A 11 -10.27 -4.00 -1.97
C ALA A 11 -8.92 -4.62 -2.36
N PHE A 12 -7.87 -4.32 -1.62
CA PHE A 12 -6.49 -4.68 -1.99
C PHE A 12 -5.84 -5.74 -1.08
N GLU A 13 -6.55 -6.37 -0.17
CA GLU A 13 -6.06 -7.47 0.68
C GLU A 13 -4.57 -7.36 1.06
N LEU A 14 -4.27 -6.58 2.07
CA LEU A 14 -2.91 -6.54 2.62
C LEU A 14 -2.51 -7.92 3.13
N ARG A 15 -1.38 -8.42 2.65
CA ARG A 15 -0.74 -9.63 3.17
C ARG A 15 0.72 -9.35 3.46
N ALA A 16 1.17 -9.75 4.64
CA ALA A 16 2.56 -9.66 5.03
C ALA A 16 3.12 -11.04 5.37
N ARG A 17 4.41 -11.25 5.12
CA ARG A 17 5.12 -12.45 5.49
C ARG A 17 6.46 -12.09 6.11
N VAL A 18 6.62 -12.40 7.38
CA VAL A 18 7.87 -12.24 8.11
C VAL A 18 8.84 -13.34 7.68
N PHE A 19 10.02 -12.97 7.21
CA PHE A 19 11.06 -13.91 6.78
C PHE A 19 12.30 -13.88 7.67
N GLN A 20 12.44 -12.85 8.53
CA GLN A 20 13.53 -12.69 9.49
C GLN A 20 12.97 -12.10 10.79
N ALA A 21 13.33 -12.68 11.93
CA ALA A 21 12.97 -12.17 13.26
C ALA A 21 14.06 -12.52 14.27
N GLY A 22 14.71 -11.49 14.83
CA GLY A 22 15.81 -11.61 15.79
C GLY A 22 17.12 -10.99 15.31
N PRO A 23 18.27 -11.45 15.85
CA PRO A 23 19.58 -10.93 15.48
C PRO A 23 19.86 -11.10 13.97
N LEU A 24 20.39 -10.04 13.35
CA LEU A 24 20.82 -10.07 11.95
C LEU A 24 22.25 -10.58 11.86
N CYS A 25 22.46 -11.63 11.07
CA CYS A 25 23.77 -12.21 10.81
C CYS A 25 24.09 -12.12 9.31
N GLY A 26 25.11 -11.35 8.96
CA GLY A 26 25.54 -11.19 7.57
C GLY A 26 24.67 -10.23 6.75
N SER A 27 25.20 -9.77 5.64
CA SER A 27 24.45 -8.89 4.73
C SER A 27 23.50 -9.68 3.84
N ALA A 28 22.33 -9.13 3.57
CA ALA A 28 21.32 -9.71 2.69
C ALA A 28 20.78 -8.67 1.71
N SER A 29 20.50 -9.09 0.48
CA SER A 29 19.85 -8.26 -0.53
C SER A 29 18.40 -8.69 -0.73
N HIS A 30 17.52 -7.71 -0.88
CA HIS A 30 16.08 -7.89 -1.05
C HIS A 30 15.58 -7.04 -2.22
N GLY A 31 14.42 -7.37 -2.77
CA GLY A 31 13.81 -6.64 -3.88
C GLY A 31 14.22 -7.16 -5.26
N GLY A 32 13.85 -6.44 -6.31
CA GLY A 32 14.19 -6.73 -7.71
C GLY A 32 13.25 -7.67 -8.44
N GLU A 33 12.54 -8.55 -7.77
CA GLU A 33 11.60 -9.49 -8.40
C GLU A 33 10.21 -9.42 -7.78
N GLY A 34 9.21 -9.64 -8.62
CA GLY A 34 7.80 -9.72 -8.20
C GLY A 34 7.19 -8.37 -7.85
N ASN A 35 6.09 -8.42 -7.09
CA ASN A 35 5.20 -7.30 -6.78
C ASN A 35 5.13 -7.00 -5.27
N ARG A 36 6.24 -7.20 -4.56
CA ARG A 36 6.29 -7.11 -3.10
C ARG A 36 7.02 -5.88 -2.64
N GLY A 37 6.44 -5.20 -1.65
CA GLY A 37 7.14 -4.25 -0.83
C GLY A 37 7.89 -4.95 0.31
N TYR A 38 8.74 -4.19 1.01
CA TYR A 38 9.51 -4.70 2.14
C TYR A 38 9.41 -3.74 3.32
N ILE A 39 9.39 -4.30 4.51
CA ILE A 39 9.45 -3.56 5.75
C ILE A 39 10.50 -4.18 6.67
N HIS A 40 11.37 -3.35 7.22
CA HIS A 40 12.41 -3.73 8.16
C HIS A 40 12.24 -2.91 9.43
N LEU A 41 12.04 -3.59 10.54
CA LEU A 41 11.87 -2.97 11.86
C LEU A 41 13.14 -3.22 12.65
N LEU A 42 14.05 -2.25 12.68
CA LEU A 42 15.22 -2.28 13.54
C LEU A 42 14.78 -2.06 14.99
N GLN A 43 14.94 -3.06 15.83
CA GLN A 43 14.62 -3.02 17.25
C GLN A 43 15.77 -2.45 18.07
N SER A 44 17.01 -2.84 17.75
CA SER A 44 18.22 -2.42 18.45
C SER A 44 19.47 -2.57 17.57
N GLY A 45 20.57 -1.97 18.02
CA GLY A 45 21.87 -2.03 17.32
C GLY A 45 21.93 -1.10 16.12
N CYS A 46 22.85 -1.37 15.20
CA CYS A 46 23.10 -0.55 14.02
C CYS A 46 22.79 -1.31 12.75
N LEU A 47 22.18 -0.63 11.78
CA LEU A 47 21.87 -1.18 10.46
C LEU A 47 22.24 -0.16 9.39
N GLN A 48 22.99 -0.59 8.37
CA GLN A 48 23.20 0.17 7.15
C GLN A 48 22.31 -0.41 6.04
N VAL A 49 21.71 0.46 5.26
CA VAL A 49 20.87 0.09 4.12
C VAL A 49 21.40 0.78 2.88
N ASP A 50 21.84 -0.02 1.92
CA ASP A 50 22.31 0.47 0.62
C ASP A 50 21.18 0.33 -0.41
N VAL A 51 20.86 1.44 -1.07
CA VAL A 51 19.80 1.51 -2.08
C VAL A 51 20.14 2.55 -3.14
N ASN A 52 20.00 2.20 -4.43
CA ASN A 52 20.26 3.12 -5.55
C ASN A 52 21.65 3.80 -5.48
N GLY A 53 22.66 3.11 -4.98
CA GLY A 53 24.03 3.65 -4.84
C GLY A 53 24.21 4.60 -3.65
N ALA A 54 23.17 4.86 -2.86
CA ALA A 54 23.24 5.62 -1.60
C ALA A 54 23.24 4.67 -0.39
N SER A 55 23.94 5.08 0.67
CA SER A 55 24.05 4.33 1.92
C SER A 55 23.39 5.12 3.05
N HIS A 56 22.50 4.48 3.78
CA HIS A 56 21.75 5.05 4.90
C HIS A 56 22.09 4.28 6.17
N ALA A 57 22.53 4.97 7.23
CA ALA A 57 22.88 4.37 8.51
C ALA A 57 21.78 4.66 9.56
N PHE A 58 21.40 3.62 10.29
CA PHE A 58 20.41 3.68 11.37
C PHE A 58 21.06 3.11 12.65
N ALA A 59 21.03 3.87 13.72
CA ALA A 59 21.59 3.50 15.03
C ALA A 59 20.55 3.54 16.15
N GLU A 60 19.29 3.79 15.79
CA GLU A 60 18.16 3.88 16.71
C GLU A 60 17.02 2.98 16.19
N PRO A 61 16.08 2.57 17.06
CA PRO A 61 14.91 1.82 16.65
C PRO A 61 14.15 2.53 15.52
N THR A 62 14.12 1.91 14.33
CA THR A 62 13.63 2.56 13.10
C THR A 62 12.83 1.57 12.27
N LEU A 63 11.69 2.04 11.76
CA LEU A 63 10.96 1.41 10.67
C LEU A 63 11.52 1.89 9.34
N ILE A 64 11.87 0.96 8.46
CA ILE A 64 12.35 1.21 7.10
C ILE A 64 11.40 0.52 6.13
N PHE A 65 10.80 1.28 5.23
CA PHE A 65 9.70 0.84 4.39
C PHE A 65 10.01 1.06 2.91
N PHE A 66 9.90 0.00 2.14
CA PHE A 66 10.04 -0.02 0.68
C PHE A 66 8.68 -0.39 0.08
N PRO A 67 7.88 0.57 -0.38
CA PRO A 67 6.54 0.31 -0.90
C PRO A 67 6.53 -0.50 -2.20
N THR A 68 7.63 -0.47 -2.95
CA THR A 68 7.84 -1.16 -4.22
C THR A 68 8.99 -2.16 -4.11
N PRO A 69 9.16 -3.12 -5.06
CA PRO A 69 10.24 -4.10 -5.04
C PRO A 69 11.62 -3.50 -5.37
N LEU A 70 11.96 -2.37 -4.74
CA LEU A 70 13.24 -1.71 -4.91
C LEU A 70 14.37 -2.57 -4.36
N VAL A 71 15.41 -2.79 -5.18
CA VAL A 71 16.61 -3.54 -4.75
C VAL A 71 17.33 -2.75 -3.67
N HIS A 72 17.53 -3.39 -2.53
CA HIS A 72 18.25 -2.82 -1.39
C HIS A 72 19.02 -3.90 -0.64
N ARG A 73 20.09 -3.49 0.03
CA ARG A 73 20.97 -4.39 0.79
C ARG A 73 21.00 -3.96 2.25
N LEU A 74 20.74 -4.91 3.14
CA LEU A 74 20.92 -4.74 4.58
C LEU A 74 22.31 -5.17 4.99
N ILE A 75 23.02 -4.34 5.73
CA ILE A 75 24.34 -4.60 6.28
C ILE A 75 24.27 -4.37 7.78
N PRO A 76 24.16 -5.45 8.59
CA PRO A 76 24.06 -5.32 10.03
C PRO A 76 25.37 -4.86 10.64
N GLY A 77 25.29 -3.91 11.56
CA GLY A 77 26.36 -3.51 12.47
C GLY A 77 26.23 -4.20 13.82
N SER A 78 26.89 -3.64 14.82
CA SER A 78 26.94 -4.19 16.18
C SER A 78 25.54 -4.27 16.80
N GLY A 79 25.15 -5.45 17.30
CA GLY A 79 23.92 -5.69 18.06
C GLY A 79 22.64 -5.53 17.24
N ALA A 80 22.71 -5.56 15.90
CA ALA A 80 21.55 -5.42 15.05
C ALA A 80 20.54 -6.54 15.28
N CYS A 81 19.34 -6.17 15.76
CA CYS A 81 18.20 -7.05 15.94
C CYS A 81 17.00 -6.46 15.20
N SER A 82 16.36 -7.24 14.34
CA SER A 82 15.27 -6.74 13.50
C SER A 82 14.19 -7.79 13.22
N VAL A 83 12.99 -7.29 12.86
CA VAL A 83 11.96 -8.10 12.21
C VAL A 83 11.78 -7.56 10.80
N CYS A 84 11.94 -8.45 9.81
CA CYS A 84 11.85 -8.11 8.39
C CYS A 84 10.73 -8.91 7.72
N ALA A 85 9.94 -8.22 6.90
CA ALA A 85 8.86 -8.84 6.16
C ALA A 85 8.79 -8.34 4.72
N SER A 86 8.28 -9.17 3.84
CA SER A 86 7.71 -8.75 2.57
C SER A 86 6.20 -8.55 2.73
N PHE A 87 5.61 -7.66 1.94
CA PHE A 87 4.18 -7.46 1.91
C PHE A 87 3.68 -7.19 0.49
N GLU A 88 2.40 -7.43 0.28
CA GLU A 88 1.72 -7.13 -0.97
C GLU A 88 0.31 -6.58 -0.71
N PHE A 89 -0.13 -5.70 -1.61
CA PHE A 89 -1.50 -5.20 -1.65
C PHE A 89 -2.18 -5.76 -2.91
N GLY A 90 -2.89 -6.89 -2.76
CA GLY A 90 -3.74 -7.44 -3.82
C GLY A 90 -3.07 -7.74 -5.16
N GLY A 91 -1.74 -7.89 -5.18
CA GLY A 91 -1.00 -8.31 -6.36
C GLY A 91 -0.89 -7.28 -7.50
N ALA A 92 -1.07 -6.00 -7.27
CA ALA A 92 -0.87 -4.96 -8.26
C ALA A 92 0.16 -3.92 -7.79
N LEU A 93 1.29 -3.79 -8.54
CA LEU A 93 2.28 -2.72 -8.36
C LEU A 93 1.67 -1.31 -8.53
N ASP A 94 0.56 -1.24 -9.29
CA ASP A 94 -0.14 0.01 -9.57
C ASP A 94 -1.16 0.40 -8.48
N ASN A 95 -0.95 -0.04 -7.24
CA ASN A 95 -1.83 0.35 -6.14
C ASN A 95 -1.61 1.85 -5.81
N PRO A 96 -2.66 2.68 -5.84
CA PRO A 96 -2.57 4.10 -5.51
C PRO A 96 -1.95 4.41 -4.14
N LEU A 97 -2.09 3.49 -3.15
CA LEU A 97 -1.46 3.59 -1.84
C LEU A 97 0.07 3.64 -1.92
N VAL A 98 0.62 2.74 -2.73
CA VAL A 98 2.06 2.51 -2.83
C VAL A 98 2.74 3.63 -3.61
N ARG A 99 2.07 4.13 -4.67
CA ARG A 99 2.63 5.15 -5.57
C ARG A 99 2.91 6.51 -4.90
N ALA A 100 2.19 6.81 -3.83
CA ALA A 100 2.34 8.09 -3.12
C ALA A 100 3.47 8.09 -2.08
N ILE A 101 3.99 6.90 -1.72
CA ILE A 101 5.06 6.76 -0.75
C ILE A 101 6.40 6.77 -1.50
N PRO A 102 7.43 7.50 -1.04
CA PRO A 102 8.77 7.47 -1.63
C PRO A 102 9.32 6.04 -1.77
N GLY A 103 10.22 5.79 -2.71
CA GLY A 103 10.81 4.48 -2.94
C GLY A 103 11.46 3.85 -1.70
N MET A 104 12.00 4.69 -0.82
CA MET A 104 12.36 4.33 0.56
C MET A 104 11.80 5.40 1.50
N PHE A 105 11.19 4.96 2.58
CA PHE A 105 10.71 5.80 3.67
C PHE A 105 11.24 5.22 5.00
N SER A 106 11.72 6.07 5.89
CA SER A 106 12.15 5.66 7.22
C SER A 106 11.50 6.51 8.30
N LEU A 107 11.20 5.89 9.44
CA LEU A 107 10.53 6.52 10.57
C LEU A 107 11.12 5.97 11.86
N LYS A 108 11.63 6.83 12.74
CA LYS A 108 12.03 6.42 14.09
C LYS A 108 10.80 5.92 14.84
N LEU A 109 10.92 4.81 15.56
CA LEU A 109 9.78 4.21 16.28
C LEU A 109 9.26 5.12 17.40
N GLU A 110 10.11 5.99 17.96
CA GLU A 110 9.72 7.01 18.95
C GLU A 110 8.78 8.07 18.37
N ASP A 111 8.91 8.37 17.06
CA ASP A 111 8.09 9.36 16.35
C ASP A 111 6.72 8.81 15.92
N ALA A 112 6.43 7.52 16.17
CA ALA A 112 5.20 6.85 15.82
C ALA A 112 4.55 6.15 17.03
N PRO A 113 4.11 6.89 18.06
CA PRO A 113 3.56 6.32 19.29
C PRO A 113 2.32 5.44 19.05
N GLY A 114 1.55 5.69 17.97
CA GLY A 114 0.42 4.85 17.57
C GLY A 114 0.79 3.42 17.17
N LEU A 115 2.05 3.17 16.80
CA LEU A 115 2.57 1.85 16.46
C LEU A 115 3.12 1.09 17.68
N ALA A 116 3.41 1.76 18.78
CA ALA A 116 4.16 1.19 19.91
C ALA A 116 3.53 -0.12 20.46
N GLY A 117 2.20 -0.18 20.54
CA GLY A 117 1.48 -1.36 21.05
C GLY A 117 1.65 -2.59 20.14
N SER A 118 1.44 -2.42 18.84
CA SER A 118 1.57 -3.51 17.86
C SER A 118 3.01 -3.97 17.69
N LEU A 119 3.97 -3.03 17.68
CA LEU A 119 5.39 -3.35 17.58
C LEU A 119 5.90 -4.08 18.80
N ARG A 120 5.45 -3.72 20.01
CA ARG A 120 5.81 -4.45 21.22
C ARG A 120 5.36 -5.91 21.13
N LEU A 121 4.09 -6.16 20.78
CA LEU A 121 3.59 -7.51 20.58
C LEU A 121 4.38 -8.29 19.53
N LEU A 122 4.72 -7.64 18.41
CA LEU A 122 5.51 -8.24 17.35
C LEU A 122 6.92 -8.65 17.82
N PHE A 123 7.60 -7.77 18.56
CA PHE A 123 8.94 -8.06 19.10
C PHE A 123 8.92 -9.10 20.21
N ASP A 124 7.89 -9.09 21.06
CA ASP A 124 7.72 -10.12 22.10
C ASP A 124 7.51 -11.50 21.47
N GLU A 125 6.61 -11.62 20.49
CA GLU A 125 6.38 -12.88 19.76
C GLU A 125 7.64 -13.35 18.99
N ALA A 126 8.38 -12.41 18.39
CA ALA A 126 9.64 -12.70 17.70
C ALA A 126 10.70 -13.28 18.62
N ARG A 127 10.73 -12.85 19.89
CA ARG A 127 11.65 -13.34 20.93
C ARG A 127 11.20 -14.68 21.49
N ASP A 128 9.92 -14.79 21.88
CA ASP A 128 9.43 -15.92 22.69
C ASP A 128 9.08 -17.15 21.84
N LYS A 129 8.71 -16.97 20.57
CA LYS A 129 8.49 -18.01 19.55
C LYS A 129 7.56 -19.14 20.00
N HIS A 130 6.37 -18.79 20.45
CA HIS A 130 5.36 -19.76 20.86
C HIS A 130 4.86 -20.63 19.68
N CYS A 131 4.11 -21.69 19.96
CA CYS A 131 3.51 -22.50 18.91
C CYS A 131 2.62 -21.64 18.01
N GLY A 132 2.87 -21.66 16.68
CA GLY A 132 2.17 -20.80 15.72
C GLY A 132 2.76 -19.40 15.54
N TYR A 133 3.91 -19.10 16.17
CA TYR A 133 4.53 -17.77 16.14
C TYR A 133 4.64 -17.17 14.75
N GLN A 134 4.95 -17.95 13.72
CA GLN A 134 5.06 -17.44 12.35
C GLN A 134 3.74 -16.80 11.86
N SER A 135 2.62 -17.48 12.10
CA SER A 135 1.30 -16.95 11.73
C SER A 135 0.94 -15.70 12.53
N VAL A 136 1.35 -15.65 13.80
CA VAL A 136 1.13 -14.47 14.66
C VAL A 136 1.98 -13.29 14.15
N LEU A 137 3.27 -13.53 13.86
CA LEU A 137 4.16 -12.50 13.31
C LEU A 137 3.64 -11.91 12.00
N ASP A 138 3.16 -12.76 11.08
CA ASP A 138 2.61 -12.30 9.80
C ASP A 138 1.39 -11.36 10.04
N ARG A 139 0.47 -11.73 10.94
CA ARG A 139 -0.71 -10.91 11.28
C ARG A 139 -0.34 -9.62 12.01
N LEU A 140 0.60 -9.69 12.97
CA LEU A 140 1.08 -8.50 13.67
C LEU A 140 1.80 -7.53 12.73
N MET A 141 2.50 -8.05 11.73
CA MET A 141 3.12 -7.23 10.69
C MET A 141 2.07 -6.53 9.82
N GLU A 142 0.97 -7.21 9.44
CA GLU A 142 -0.16 -6.58 8.75
C GLU A 142 -0.75 -5.44 9.59
N VAL A 143 -0.95 -5.66 10.90
CA VAL A 143 -1.41 -4.62 11.83
C VAL A 143 -0.42 -3.45 11.91
N ALA A 144 0.89 -3.72 11.96
CA ALA A 144 1.92 -2.68 11.98
C ALA A 144 1.91 -1.85 10.69
N ILE A 145 1.73 -2.47 9.51
CA ILE A 145 1.60 -1.76 8.23
C ILE A 145 0.34 -0.87 8.21
N ILE A 146 -0.80 -1.36 8.69
CA ILE A 146 -2.02 -0.55 8.82
C ILE A 146 -1.78 0.64 9.77
N GLY A 147 -1.10 0.40 10.89
CA GLY A 147 -0.69 1.45 11.84
C GLY A 147 0.20 2.50 11.18
N LEU A 148 1.17 2.08 10.35
CA LEU A 148 2.01 2.99 9.57
C LEU A 148 1.18 3.86 8.62
N LEU A 149 0.23 3.27 7.88
CA LEU A 149 -0.63 4.02 6.96
C LEU A 149 -1.46 5.07 7.71
N ARG A 150 -1.96 4.74 8.91
CA ARG A 150 -2.66 5.70 9.79
C ARG A 150 -1.74 6.83 10.23
N ASP A 151 -0.53 6.52 10.71
CA ASP A 151 0.46 7.53 11.12
C ASP A 151 0.83 8.47 9.97
N LEU A 152 1.03 7.93 8.76
CA LEU A 152 1.30 8.73 7.56
C LEU A 152 0.17 9.71 7.25
N MET A 153 -1.08 9.32 7.47
CA MET A 153 -2.25 10.18 7.27
C MET A 153 -2.41 11.20 8.40
N ASP A 154 -2.36 10.76 9.66
CA ASP A 154 -2.66 11.60 10.84
C ASP A 154 -1.58 12.66 11.07
N ALA A 155 -0.32 12.29 10.89
CA ALA A 155 0.81 13.21 10.99
C ALA A 155 1.05 14.05 9.71
N ASN A 156 0.20 13.87 8.67
CA ASN A 156 0.32 14.56 7.37
C ASN A 156 1.75 14.48 6.78
N ARG A 157 2.38 13.31 6.92
CA ARG A 157 3.77 13.08 6.49
C ARG A 157 3.92 13.02 4.97
N LEU A 158 2.83 12.75 4.26
CA LEU A 158 2.78 12.73 2.79
C LEU A 158 2.02 13.94 2.28
N LYS A 159 2.66 14.72 1.42
CA LYS A 159 2.06 15.93 0.84
C LYS A 159 1.24 15.66 -0.41
N LEU A 160 1.45 14.52 -1.05
CA LEU A 160 0.84 14.14 -2.33
C LEU A 160 0.38 12.68 -2.30
N GLY A 161 -0.63 12.38 -3.13
CA GLY A 161 -1.12 11.03 -3.37
C GLY A 161 -2.37 10.67 -2.57
N LEU A 162 -2.78 9.41 -2.66
CA LEU A 162 -4.04 8.92 -2.07
C LEU A 162 -4.11 9.15 -0.56
N LEU A 163 -3.05 8.84 0.19
CA LEU A 163 -3.04 9.01 1.65
C LEU A 163 -3.19 10.48 2.05
N ALA A 164 -2.56 11.41 1.31
CA ALA A 164 -2.77 12.84 1.53
C ALA A 164 -4.21 13.26 1.22
N GLY A 165 -4.80 12.71 0.14
CA GLY A 165 -6.21 12.92 -0.19
C GLY A 165 -7.18 12.38 0.87
N LEU A 166 -6.86 11.23 1.48
CA LEU A 166 -7.63 10.65 2.58
C LEU A 166 -7.42 11.41 3.91
N ALA A 167 -6.28 12.06 4.11
CA ALA A 167 -6.04 12.94 5.24
C ALA A 167 -6.88 14.23 5.17
N ASP A 168 -7.10 14.76 3.97
CA ASP A 168 -7.99 15.90 3.75
C ASP A 168 -9.46 15.51 3.96
N THR A 169 -10.12 16.11 4.95
CA THR A 169 -11.48 15.75 5.35
C THR A 169 -12.55 15.96 4.26
N ARG A 170 -12.33 16.86 3.31
CA ARG A 170 -13.26 17.12 2.20
C ARG A 170 -13.03 16.12 1.06
N LEU A 171 -11.78 15.95 0.66
CA LEU A 171 -11.43 15.00 -0.40
C LEU A 171 -11.75 13.55 0.02
N ALA A 172 -11.53 13.21 1.29
CA ALA A 172 -11.84 11.89 1.84
C ALA A 172 -13.30 11.48 1.62
N ARG A 173 -14.28 12.42 1.71
CA ARG A 173 -15.69 12.10 1.44
C ARG A 173 -15.91 11.66 0.00
N ALA A 174 -15.34 12.37 -0.98
CA ALA A 174 -15.46 12.03 -2.38
C ALA A 174 -14.69 10.73 -2.71
N ILE A 175 -13.48 10.55 -2.14
CA ILE A 175 -12.67 9.34 -2.32
C ILE A 175 -13.41 8.12 -1.75
N ASN A 176 -13.91 8.20 -0.52
CA ASN A 176 -14.66 7.10 0.10
C ASN A 176 -15.96 6.79 -0.66
N ALA A 177 -16.64 7.81 -1.21
CA ALA A 177 -17.83 7.59 -2.03
C ALA A 177 -17.48 6.81 -3.31
N MET A 178 -16.39 7.15 -3.98
CA MET A 178 -15.89 6.38 -5.14
C MET A 178 -15.51 4.95 -4.76
N HIS A 179 -14.87 4.74 -3.61
CA HIS A 179 -14.45 3.42 -3.13
C HIS A 179 -15.65 2.53 -2.80
N LYS A 180 -16.63 3.06 -2.07
CA LYS A 180 -17.83 2.31 -1.67
C LYS A 180 -18.76 1.98 -2.83
N GLN A 181 -18.84 2.87 -3.81
CA GLN A 181 -19.75 2.73 -4.93
C GLN A 181 -19.04 2.94 -6.28
N PRO A 182 -18.06 2.09 -6.63
CA PRO A 182 -17.28 2.28 -7.85
C PRO A 182 -18.14 2.20 -9.12
N ALA A 183 -19.23 1.45 -9.09
CA ALA A 183 -20.13 1.28 -10.23
C ALA A 183 -21.09 2.45 -10.48
N SER A 184 -21.20 3.40 -9.55
CA SER A 184 -22.09 4.57 -9.71
C SER A 184 -21.61 5.49 -10.84
N ASP A 185 -22.58 6.17 -11.48
CA ASP A 185 -22.29 7.19 -12.50
C ASP A 185 -21.75 8.48 -11.85
N TRP A 186 -20.49 8.43 -11.48
CA TRP A 186 -19.79 9.57 -10.91
C TRP A 186 -19.46 10.59 -11.97
N THR A 187 -19.93 11.83 -11.75
CA THR A 187 -19.51 13.02 -12.51
C THR A 187 -18.66 13.92 -11.61
N LEU A 188 -17.94 14.85 -12.21
CA LEU A 188 -17.14 15.81 -11.45
C LEU A 188 -18.02 16.65 -10.51
N GLU A 189 -19.26 16.97 -10.94
CA GLU A 189 -20.26 17.67 -10.15
C GLU A 189 -20.67 16.89 -8.90
N ARG A 190 -21.06 15.63 -9.07
CA ARG A 190 -21.47 14.75 -7.96
C ARG A 190 -20.33 14.53 -6.95
N LEU A 191 -19.10 14.38 -7.43
CA LEU A 191 -17.93 14.25 -6.56
C LEU A 191 -17.62 15.56 -5.80
N ALA A 192 -17.79 16.70 -6.45
CA ALA A 192 -17.62 18.01 -5.81
C ALA A 192 -18.68 18.23 -4.72
N GLU A 193 -19.92 17.81 -4.95
CA GLU A 193 -21.00 17.81 -3.94
C GLU A 193 -20.64 16.96 -2.73
N GLN A 194 -20.11 15.74 -2.92
CA GLN A 194 -19.63 14.88 -1.83
C GLN A 194 -18.55 15.58 -0.99
N ALA A 195 -17.66 16.32 -1.65
CA ALA A 195 -16.60 17.08 -0.99
C ALA A 195 -17.09 18.39 -0.34
N GLY A 196 -18.34 18.83 -0.59
CA GLY A 196 -18.88 20.11 -0.17
C GLY A 196 -18.12 21.28 -0.79
N MET A 197 -17.78 21.19 -2.08
CA MET A 197 -16.98 22.15 -2.83
C MET A 197 -17.61 22.50 -4.17
N SER A 198 -17.29 23.68 -4.70
CA SER A 198 -17.64 23.97 -6.09
C SER A 198 -16.79 23.08 -7.03
N ARG A 199 -17.36 22.76 -8.22
CA ARG A 199 -16.71 21.90 -9.24
C ARG A 199 -15.28 22.32 -9.55
N ALA A 200 -15.04 23.60 -9.83
CA ALA A 200 -13.71 24.11 -10.19
C ALA A 200 -12.71 23.99 -9.04
N ARG A 201 -13.15 24.34 -7.81
CA ARG A 201 -12.32 24.23 -6.62
C ARG A 201 -11.99 22.78 -6.28
N PHE A 202 -12.98 21.88 -6.39
CA PHE A 202 -12.78 20.45 -6.15
C PHE A 202 -11.76 19.86 -7.14
N ALA A 203 -11.94 20.09 -8.45
CA ALA A 203 -11.04 19.58 -9.47
C ALA A 203 -9.59 20.01 -9.24
N LYS A 204 -9.39 21.31 -8.96
CA LYS A 204 -8.06 21.85 -8.67
C LYS A 204 -7.48 21.27 -7.38
N HIS A 205 -8.23 21.29 -6.27
CA HIS A 205 -7.77 20.83 -4.97
C HIS A 205 -7.46 19.33 -4.97
N PHE A 206 -8.30 18.53 -5.63
CA PHE A 206 -8.06 17.10 -5.80
C PHE A 206 -6.76 16.85 -6.59
N HIS A 207 -6.57 17.56 -7.70
CA HIS A 207 -5.35 17.42 -8.51
C HIS A 207 -4.10 17.84 -7.73
N ASP A 208 -4.15 18.95 -7.00
CA ASP A 208 -3.02 19.48 -6.23
C ASP A 208 -2.59 18.53 -5.11
N ILE A 209 -3.54 17.79 -4.49
CA ILE A 209 -3.25 16.87 -3.37
C ILE A 209 -3.07 15.44 -3.84
N VAL A 210 -3.95 14.91 -4.69
CA VAL A 210 -3.89 13.50 -5.12
C VAL A 210 -2.93 13.27 -6.29
N GLY A 211 -2.61 14.34 -7.03
CA GLY A 211 -1.68 14.30 -8.17
C GLY A 211 -2.30 13.87 -9.49
N THR A 212 -3.62 13.63 -9.51
CA THR A 212 -4.38 13.24 -10.72
C THR A 212 -5.77 13.86 -10.71
N THR A 213 -6.50 13.77 -11.82
CA THR A 213 -7.89 14.26 -11.85
C THR A 213 -8.85 13.29 -11.16
N PRO A 214 -9.99 13.75 -10.59
CA PRO A 214 -10.94 12.88 -9.91
C PRO A 214 -11.43 11.70 -10.75
N LEU A 215 -11.74 11.92 -12.03
CA LEU A 215 -12.25 10.86 -12.92
C LEU A 215 -11.14 9.91 -13.41
N ALA A 216 -9.89 10.40 -13.55
CA ALA A 216 -8.75 9.54 -13.82
C ALA A 216 -8.45 8.65 -12.60
N TYR A 217 -8.52 9.19 -11.39
CA TYR A 217 -8.41 8.44 -10.15
C TYR A 217 -9.49 7.35 -10.04
N LEU A 218 -10.76 7.69 -10.33
CA LEU A 218 -11.86 6.71 -10.34
C LEU A 218 -11.59 5.58 -11.34
N THR A 219 -11.06 5.91 -12.52
CA THR A 219 -10.68 4.90 -13.52
C THR A 219 -9.58 3.99 -12.98
N GLU A 220 -8.55 4.56 -12.38
CA GLU A 220 -7.46 3.80 -11.73
C GLU A 220 -8.00 2.88 -10.63
N TRP A 221 -8.88 3.38 -9.77
CA TRP A 221 -9.55 2.60 -8.73
C TRP A 221 -10.34 1.42 -9.32
N ARG A 222 -11.19 1.68 -10.33
CA ARG A 222 -11.98 0.65 -11.02
C ARG A 222 -11.10 -0.43 -11.64
N ILE A 223 -9.98 -0.06 -12.25
CA ILE A 223 -9.03 -1.02 -12.84
C ILE A 223 -8.32 -1.82 -11.75
N GLY A 224 -7.89 -1.20 -10.66
CA GLY A 224 -7.32 -1.89 -9.50
C GLY A 224 -8.28 -2.93 -8.91
N LEU A 225 -9.54 -2.54 -8.70
CA LEU A 225 -10.59 -3.44 -8.23
C LEU A 225 -10.88 -4.56 -9.24
N ALA A 226 -10.89 -4.25 -10.55
CA ALA A 226 -11.05 -5.26 -11.60
C ALA A 226 -9.91 -6.29 -11.56
N LYS A 227 -8.66 -5.87 -11.40
CA LYS A 227 -7.51 -6.75 -11.22
C LYS A 227 -7.71 -7.71 -10.03
N SER A 228 -8.16 -7.18 -8.88
CA SER A 228 -8.47 -7.99 -7.69
C SER A 228 -9.58 -9.01 -7.94
N LEU A 229 -10.70 -8.59 -8.53
CA LEU A 229 -11.84 -9.48 -8.82
C LEU A 229 -11.49 -10.59 -9.83
N LEU A 230 -10.75 -10.25 -10.89
CA LEU A 230 -10.28 -11.21 -11.88
C LEU A 230 -9.29 -12.23 -11.30
N SER A 231 -8.39 -11.79 -10.41
CA SER A 231 -7.45 -12.68 -9.69
C SER A 231 -8.17 -13.71 -8.81
N ARG A 232 -9.35 -13.36 -8.30
CA ARG A 232 -10.23 -14.24 -7.50
C ARG A 232 -11.11 -15.13 -8.39
N GLY A 233 -10.89 -15.15 -9.71
CA GLY A 233 -11.60 -16.02 -10.65
C GLY A 233 -12.96 -15.53 -11.11
N ARG A 234 -13.35 -14.26 -10.85
CA ARG A 234 -14.57 -13.70 -11.43
C ARG A 234 -14.45 -13.57 -12.94
N SER A 235 -15.56 -13.78 -13.65
CA SER A 235 -15.59 -13.60 -15.10
C SER A 235 -15.39 -12.13 -15.46
N LEU A 236 -14.90 -11.88 -16.69
CA LEU A 236 -14.67 -10.52 -17.18
C LEU A 236 -15.97 -9.70 -17.24
N GLU A 237 -17.08 -10.34 -17.61
CA GLU A 237 -18.41 -9.70 -17.68
C GLU A 237 -18.91 -9.30 -16.28
N GLN A 238 -18.88 -10.23 -15.31
CA GLN A 238 -19.25 -9.93 -13.92
C GLN A 238 -18.39 -8.84 -13.31
N THR A 239 -17.09 -8.85 -13.65
CA THR A 239 -16.14 -7.83 -13.19
C THR A 239 -16.48 -6.47 -13.77
N ALA A 240 -16.78 -6.41 -15.08
CA ALA A 240 -17.14 -5.15 -15.75
C ALA A 240 -18.31 -4.45 -15.04
N PHE A 241 -19.41 -5.16 -14.81
CA PHE A 241 -20.56 -4.60 -14.10
C PHE A 241 -20.23 -4.20 -12.66
N ALA A 242 -19.47 -5.01 -11.93
CA ALA A 242 -19.11 -4.75 -10.55
C ALA A 242 -18.28 -3.47 -10.38
N VAL A 243 -17.47 -3.11 -11.37
CA VAL A 243 -16.63 -1.91 -11.34
C VAL A 243 -17.20 -0.73 -12.14
N GLY A 244 -18.44 -0.85 -12.68
CA GLY A 244 -19.17 0.25 -13.32
C GLY A 244 -18.90 0.45 -14.81
N TYR A 245 -18.56 -0.62 -15.52
CA TYR A 245 -18.54 -0.63 -17.00
C TYR A 245 -19.75 -1.38 -17.55
N SER A 246 -20.22 -0.96 -18.72
CA SER A 246 -21.41 -1.53 -19.37
C SER A 246 -21.23 -2.96 -19.91
N GLY A 247 -20.01 -3.52 -19.86
CA GLY A 247 -19.70 -4.89 -20.29
C GLY A 247 -18.21 -5.12 -20.48
N ALA A 248 -17.85 -6.37 -20.78
CA ALA A 248 -16.48 -6.84 -20.90
C ALA A 248 -15.64 -6.07 -21.93
N SER A 249 -16.23 -5.65 -23.05
CA SER A 249 -15.54 -4.89 -24.10
C SER A 249 -15.12 -3.50 -23.63
N THR A 250 -16.00 -2.82 -22.88
CA THR A 250 -15.74 -1.47 -22.33
C THR A 250 -14.67 -1.54 -21.24
N LEU A 251 -14.77 -2.52 -20.33
CA LEU A 251 -13.73 -2.79 -19.34
C LEU A 251 -12.39 -3.09 -20.01
N SER A 252 -12.36 -3.98 -21.01
CA SER A 252 -11.11 -4.36 -21.70
C SER A 252 -10.41 -3.17 -22.36
N ARG A 253 -11.18 -2.23 -22.91
CA ARG A 253 -10.63 -0.99 -23.50
C ARG A 253 -10.01 -0.10 -22.43
N ALA A 254 -10.74 0.17 -21.33
CA ALA A 254 -10.26 0.96 -20.21
C ALA A 254 -9.03 0.32 -19.55
N PHE A 255 -9.08 -0.98 -19.35
CA PHE A 255 -7.97 -1.77 -18.76
C PHE A 255 -6.72 -1.67 -19.62
N ARG A 256 -6.84 -1.85 -20.95
CA ARG A 256 -5.69 -1.73 -21.87
C ARG A 256 -5.14 -0.29 -21.89
N GLY A 257 -6.00 0.70 -21.86
CA GLY A 257 -5.58 2.12 -21.80
C GLY A 257 -4.80 2.46 -20.55
N PHE A 258 -5.11 1.81 -19.43
CA PHE A 258 -4.44 2.04 -18.14
C PHE A 258 -3.25 1.10 -17.92
N ALA A 259 -3.40 -0.19 -18.14
CA ALA A 259 -2.40 -1.23 -17.84
C ALA A 259 -1.47 -1.57 -19.01
N GLY A 260 -1.71 -1.02 -20.21
CA GLY A 260 -0.93 -1.31 -21.42
C GLY A 260 -1.27 -2.64 -22.09
N GLU A 261 -1.99 -3.55 -21.43
CA GLU A 261 -2.32 -4.89 -21.89
C GLU A 261 -3.80 -5.25 -21.63
N SER A 262 -4.28 -6.31 -22.23
CA SER A 262 -5.65 -6.78 -22.01
C SER A 262 -5.79 -7.49 -20.66
N PRO A 263 -7.02 -7.55 -20.06
CA PRO A 263 -7.27 -8.31 -18.83
C PRO A 263 -6.84 -9.78 -18.92
N THR A 264 -7.02 -10.40 -20.09
CA THR A 264 -6.67 -11.80 -20.33
C THR A 264 -5.16 -12.01 -20.39
N ALA A 265 -4.41 -11.10 -21.05
CA ALA A 265 -2.95 -11.14 -21.09
C ALA A 265 -2.37 -10.92 -19.70
N TRP A 266 -2.90 -9.95 -18.96
CA TRP A 266 -2.50 -9.68 -17.59
C TRP A 266 -2.70 -10.88 -16.66
N LEU A 267 -3.85 -11.58 -16.75
CA LEU A 267 -4.10 -12.81 -15.98
C LEU A 267 -3.15 -13.95 -16.36
N ALA A 268 -2.84 -14.11 -17.66
CA ALA A 268 -1.92 -15.15 -18.12
C ALA A 268 -0.50 -14.92 -17.60
N GLY A 269 -0.01 -13.67 -17.61
CA GLY A 269 1.31 -13.31 -17.08
C GLY A 269 1.48 -13.65 -15.59
N ARG A 270 0.44 -13.53 -14.78
CA ARG A 270 0.47 -13.87 -13.34
C ARG A 270 0.58 -15.38 -13.05
N LYS A 271 -0.04 -16.21 -13.90
CA LYS A 271 0.02 -17.68 -13.73
C LYS A 271 1.43 -18.26 -13.95
N HIS A 272 2.31 -17.51 -14.60
CA HIS A 272 3.70 -17.93 -14.84
C HIS A 272 4.69 -17.41 -13.78
N SER A 273 4.21 -16.53 -12.86
CA SER A 273 5.04 -15.89 -11.82
C SER A 273 4.72 -16.41 -10.40
N SER A 274 3.83 -17.39 -10.28
CA SER A 274 3.45 -18.09 -9.04
C SER A 274 4.02 -19.48 -9.04
#